data_d051ff5bb4936ae190ef3592f973a3f6
#
_entry.id   d051ff5bb4936ae190ef3592f973a3f6
#
_cell.length_a   1.000
_cell.length_b   1.000
_cell.length_c   1.000
_cell.angle_alpha   90.00
_cell.angle_beta   90.00
_cell.angle_gamma   90.00
#
_symmetry.space_group_name_H-M   'P 1'
#
loop_
_entity.id
_entity.type
_entity.pdbx_description
1 polymer ?
#
loop_
_entity_poly.entity_id
_entity_poly.type
_entity_poly.pdbx_seq_one_letter_code
_entity_poly.pdbx_strand_id
1 'polypeptide(L)'
;MNKFLNISVLLLSLSMMACGSSDDDRPTPTPTPDKEKVELETVKYTPSKENFFNPERGMYVMVESDMATPLSESRLKTAKSEQESLVQIVYYLKDRRNQALTTADLAKIDNDLATVRKVGMKAILRFAYTSSKEEPDAPMVTIKQHLDQLKPLLTKDKDVIACVQAGFIGAWGEWYYSSNGLNNNASRNEVLAKWLEVLPTDRFVQVRTPAYKRNFTGIQTPLDASTAYKGSPQARIAHHNDAFMADETNMGTYEDVAKDKAYLAQEGLYTPIGGETARPSSTTPPSRGKAALDELKTLHWSFLHDGYDRVVLKQWEKDGVMDEIRMNLGYRLVLMRGKYSTQLTPGSDLNAILSIYNIGFAAMYNPRKVQLILRSKDATYIATLPDDPRTWKPRHLTNLTAKVQLPADIPAGDYQLLLFLPDAEPSIAARADYAVRLANKEMWEATTGYNNLGVTIKVEKTGTAPQSTAAVKFIKH
;
A
#
# COMPACT_ATOMS: atom_id res chain seq x y z
N MET A 1 27.59 -51.01 -12.86
CA MET A 1 27.06 -52.31 -12.43
C MET A 1 25.62 -52.07 -11.94
N ASN A 2 24.71 -52.71 -12.65
CA ASN A 2 23.25 -52.60 -12.55
C ASN A 2 22.66 -53.04 -11.19
N LYS A 3 21.54 -52.45 -10.79
CA LYS A 3 20.34 -53.23 -10.42
C LYS A 3 19.09 -52.34 -10.43
N PHE A 4 18.23 -52.59 -11.41
CA PHE A 4 16.82 -52.23 -11.44
C PHE A 4 16.04 -53.09 -10.47
N LEU A 5 15.02 -52.53 -9.80
CA LEU A 5 14.04 -53.35 -9.09
C LEU A 5 12.65 -52.91 -9.54
N ASN A 6 12.02 -53.76 -10.36
CA ASN A 6 10.60 -53.73 -10.75
C ASN A 6 9.74 -54.27 -9.61
N ILE A 7 8.68 -53.54 -9.26
CA ILE A 7 7.59 -54.11 -8.42
C ILE A 7 6.31 -54.13 -9.27
N SER A 8 5.88 -55.34 -9.58
CA SER A 8 4.64 -55.66 -10.26
C SER A 8 3.47 -55.59 -9.27
N VAL A 9 2.39 -54.92 -9.68
CA VAL A 9 1.11 -54.92 -8.97
C VAL A 9 0.26 -56.09 -9.47
N LEU A 10 -0.14 -56.97 -8.55
CA LEU A 10 -1.00 -58.15 -8.79
C LEU A 10 -2.45 -57.72 -8.55
N LEU A 11 -3.26 -57.80 -9.60
CA LEU A 11 -4.73 -57.69 -9.49
C LEU A 11 -5.31 -59.05 -9.06
N LEU A 12 -6.05 -59.06 -7.98
CA LEU A 12 -6.85 -60.22 -7.55
C LEU A 12 -8.33 -59.83 -7.72
N SER A 13 -8.98 -60.45 -8.68
CA SER A 13 -10.44 -60.46 -8.88
C SER A 13 -11.05 -61.58 -8.03
N LEU A 14 -11.95 -61.23 -7.11
CA LEU A 14 -12.81 -62.23 -6.44
C LEU A 14 -14.27 -61.96 -6.80
N SER A 15 -14.83 -62.81 -7.61
CA SER A 15 -16.26 -62.94 -7.86
C SER A 15 -16.90 -63.82 -6.81
N MET A 16 -17.90 -63.34 -6.07
CA MET A 16 -18.84 -64.13 -5.34
C MET A 16 -20.26 -63.81 -5.77
N MET A 17 -20.93 -64.84 -6.38
CA MET A 17 -22.36 -64.91 -6.51
C MET A 17 -22.98 -65.30 -5.16
N ALA A 18 -24.01 -64.58 -4.74
CA ALA A 18 -25.00 -65.11 -3.81
C ALA A 18 -26.36 -64.53 -4.16
N CYS A 19 -27.29 -65.33 -4.55
CA CYS A 19 -28.72 -65.08 -4.63
C CYS A 19 -29.30 -65.01 -3.22
N GLY A 20 -30.21 -64.01 -2.99
CA GLY A 20 -31.01 -63.89 -1.81
C GLY A 20 -32.06 -62.82 -1.99
N SER A 21 -33.31 -63.22 -2.27
CA SER A 21 -34.49 -62.42 -2.33
C SER A 21 -34.90 -61.94 -0.94
N SER A 22 -35.13 -60.63 -0.76
CA SER A 22 -36.14 -60.06 0.17
C SER A 22 -36.39 -58.59 -0.18
N ASP A 23 -37.68 -58.31 -0.32
CA ASP A 23 -38.24 -56.97 -0.49
C ASP A 23 -37.80 -56.08 0.66
N ASP A 24 -37.13 -54.95 0.32
CA ASP A 24 -36.84 -53.91 1.26
C ASP A 24 -37.22 -52.58 0.60
N ASP A 25 -38.42 -52.09 0.94
CA ASP A 25 -38.94 -50.75 0.61
C ASP A 25 -38.07 -49.66 1.29
N ARG A 26 -36.92 -49.41 0.73
CA ARG A 26 -36.18 -48.16 1.04
C ARG A 26 -36.61 -47.06 0.08
N PRO A 27 -37.02 -45.88 0.61
CA PRO A 27 -37.29 -44.73 -0.25
C PRO A 27 -35.99 -44.38 -1.00
N THR A 28 -36.10 -44.35 -2.32
CA THR A 28 -35.05 -43.86 -3.21
C THR A 28 -34.63 -42.46 -2.74
N PRO A 29 -33.34 -42.17 -2.48
CA PRO A 29 -32.93 -40.83 -2.08
C PRO A 29 -33.34 -39.87 -3.20
N THR A 30 -34.17 -38.90 -2.86
CA THR A 30 -34.51 -37.78 -3.75
C THR A 30 -33.21 -37.15 -4.23
N PRO A 31 -32.99 -37.03 -5.56
CA PRO A 31 -31.78 -36.39 -6.06
C PRO A 31 -31.71 -34.99 -5.47
N THR A 32 -30.65 -34.70 -4.75
CA THR A 32 -30.35 -33.34 -4.31
C THR A 32 -30.29 -32.47 -5.58
N PRO A 33 -31.06 -31.40 -5.67
CA PRO A 33 -31.04 -30.57 -6.87
C PRO A 33 -29.59 -30.18 -7.13
N ASP A 34 -29.09 -30.48 -8.33
CA ASP A 34 -27.81 -30.01 -8.83
C ASP A 34 -27.75 -28.51 -8.59
N LYS A 35 -26.77 -28.06 -7.82
CA LYS A 35 -26.51 -26.62 -7.69
C LYS A 35 -26.27 -26.09 -9.08
N GLU A 36 -27.20 -25.32 -9.57
CA GLU A 36 -27.13 -24.67 -10.89
C GLU A 36 -25.75 -24.03 -11.03
N LYS A 37 -24.95 -24.56 -11.96
CA LYS A 37 -23.58 -24.13 -12.17
C LYS A 37 -23.63 -22.79 -12.87
N VAL A 38 -23.47 -21.70 -12.10
CA VAL A 38 -23.47 -20.33 -12.67
C VAL A 38 -22.39 -20.26 -13.75
N GLU A 39 -22.81 -20.05 -14.99
CA GLU A 39 -21.90 -19.88 -16.12
C GLU A 39 -21.25 -18.50 -16.01
N LEU A 40 -19.90 -18.47 -16.01
CA LEU A 40 -19.13 -17.23 -15.92
C LEU A 40 -18.42 -16.94 -17.23
N GLU A 41 -18.71 -15.80 -17.83
CA GLU A 41 -17.97 -15.26 -18.97
C GLU A 41 -16.55 -14.90 -18.57
N THR A 42 -15.56 -15.25 -19.39
CA THR A 42 -14.14 -14.96 -19.14
C THR A 42 -13.63 -13.86 -20.03
N VAL A 43 -13.10 -12.79 -19.41
CA VAL A 43 -12.44 -11.67 -20.08
C VAL A 43 -10.96 -11.68 -19.75
N LYS A 44 -10.08 -11.51 -20.75
CA LYS A 44 -8.64 -11.33 -20.60
C LYS A 44 -8.29 -9.86 -20.82
N TYR A 45 -7.35 -9.36 -20.03
CA TYR A 45 -6.96 -7.94 -20.04
C TYR A 45 -5.52 -7.77 -20.48
N THR A 46 -5.24 -6.65 -21.18
CA THR A 46 -3.90 -6.33 -21.68
C THR A 46 -3.17 -5.43 -20.69
N PRO A 47 -2.00 -5.83 -20.16
CA PRO A 47 -1.17 -4.98 -19.33
C PRO A 47 -0.70 -3.71 -20.06
N SER A 48 -0.54 -2.61 -19.33
CA SER A 48 0.06 -1.36 -19.80
C SER A 48 1.49 -1.23 -19.32
N LYS A 49 2.37 -0.74 -20.20
CA LYS A 49 3.76 -0.35 -19.86
C LYS A 49 3.89 1.15 -19.57
N GLU A 50 2.80 1.89 -19.57
CA GLU A 50 2.77 3.31 -19.27
C GLU A 50 3.19 3.56 -17.81
N ASN A 51 4.07 4.53 -17.57
CA ASN A 51 4.24 5.09 -16.24
C ASN A 51 3.13 6.11 -15.98
N PHE A 52 2.42 5.98 -14.87
CA PHE A 52 1.30 6.83 -14.53
C PHE A 52 1.22 7.06 -13.02
N PHE A 53 0.56 8.15 -12.68
CA PHE A 53 0.31 8.51 -11.29
C PHE A 53 -0.59 7.47 -10.60
N ASN A 54 -0.16 7.07 -9.39
CA ASN A 54 -0.98 6.32 -8.43
C ASN A 54 -0.62 6.78 -7.01
N PRO A 55 -1.59 6.90 -6.11
CA PRO A 55 -1.34 7.45 -4.77
C PRO A 55 -0.38 6.58 -3.94
N GLU A 56 0.37 7.24 -3.05
CA GLU A 56 1.18 6.62 -1.99
C GLU A 56 2.31 5.69 -2.47
N ARG A 57 2.88 5.94 -3.67
CA ARG A 57 3.95 5.12 -4.25
C ARG A 57 4.87 5.91 -5.18
N GLY A 58 6.00 5.31 -5.55
CA GLY A 58 6.84 5.82 -6.63
C GLY A 58 7.93 6.77 -6.16
N MET A 59 8.39 7.63 -7.07
CA MET A 59 9.32 8.70 -6.70
C MET A 59 8.57 9.77 -5.88
N TYR A 60 9.30 10.54 -5.06
CA TYR A 60 8.76 11.67 -4.31
C TYR A 60 9.66 12.90 -4.37
N VAL A 61 9.04 14.08 -4.34
CA VAL A 61 9.73 15.36 -4.17
C VAL A 61 9.93 15.67 -2.69
N MET A 62 11.09 16.21 -2.32
CA MET A 62 11.34 16.69 -0.95
C MET A 62 11.28 18.23 -0.89
N VAL A 63 10.69 18.73 0.19
CA VAL A 63 10.65 20.15 0.55
C VAL A 63 11.17 20.33 1.96
N GLU A 64 12.21 21.12 2.12
CA GLU A 64 12.67 21.62 3.41
C GLU A 64 11.91 22.90 3.74
N SER A 65 11.15 22.88 4.84
CA SER A 65 10.36 24.02 5.30
C SER A 65 11.10 24.78 6.40
N ASP A 66 11.29 26.06 6.17
CA ASP A 66 11.84 27.03 7.13
C ASP A 66 10.79 27.57 8.11
N MET A 67 9.58 27.04 8.08
CA MET A 67 8.40 27.46 8.83
C MET A 67 7.84 28.86 8.44
N ALA A 68 8.51 29.61 7.58
CA ALA A 68 8.08 30.93 7.14
C ALA A 68 7.43 30.90 5.74
N THR A 69 8.05 30.19 4.81
CA THR A 69 7.63 30.14 3.41
C THR A 69 6.50 29.14 3.20
N PRO A 70 5.33 29.51 2.62
CA PRO A 70 4.28 28.57 2.29
C PRO A 70 4.73 27.50 1.29
N LEU A 71 4.17 26.29 1.41
CA LEU A 71 4.42 25.22 0.45
C LEU A 71 3.94 25.62 -0.95
N SER A 72 4.82 25.52 -1.94
CA SER A 72 4.53 25.94 -3.30
C SER A 72 3.59 24.95 -4.02
N GLU A 73 2.36 25.39 -4.27
CA GLU A 73 1.37 24.63 -5.06
C GLU A 73 1.87 24.31 -6.48
N SER A 74 2.58 25.28 -7.12
CA SER A 74 3.12 25.09 -8.47
C SER A 74 4.19 23.99 -8.50
N ARG A 75 5.08 23.96 -7.50
CA ARG A 75 6.10 22.91 -7.38
C ARG A 75 5.47 21.52 -7.22
N LEU A 76 4.42 21.39 -6.40
CA LEU A 76 3.70 20.12 -6.23
C LEU A 76 2.96 19.71 -7.52
N LYS A 77 2.38 20.67 -8.26
CA LYS A 77 1.75 20.37 -9.56
C LYS A 77 2.77 19.88 -10.59
N THR A 78 3.98 20.44 -10.60
CA THR A 78 5.08 19.95 -11.45
C THR A 78 5.45 18.52 -11.09
N ALA A 79 5.72 18.23 -9.81
CA ALA A 79 6.02 16.88 -9.34
C ALA A 79 4.90 15.89 -9.71
N LYS A 80 3.64 16.26 -9.52
CA LYS A 80 2.50 15.42 -9.91
C LYS A 80 2.47 15.16 -11.42
N SER A 81 2.82 16.12 -12.26
CA SER A 81 2.90 15.93 -13.72
C SER A 81 4.04 15.00 -14.12
N GLU A 82 5.05 14.83 -13.28
CA GLU A 82 6.15 13.86 -13.38
C GLU A 82 5.80 12.49 -12.75
N GLN A 83 4.53 12.28 -12.41
CA GLN A 83 3.96 11.07 -11.82
C GLN A 83 4.37 10.81 -10.36
N GLU A 84 4.84 11.84 -9.64
CA GLU A 84 5.12 11.74 -8.22
C GLU A 84 3.84 11.94 -7.40
N SER A 85 3.57 11.00 -6.50
CA SER A 85 2.34 11.01 -5.70
C SER A 85 2.57 11.46 -4.26
N LEU A 86 3.82 11.60 -3.87
CA LEU A 86 4.24 11.91 -2.51
C LEU A 86 5.12 13.16 -2.48
N VAL A 87 4.98 13.93 -1.39
CA VAL A 87 5.91 14.98 -1.02
C VAL A 87 6.43 14.71 0.38
N GLN A 88 7.75 14.63 0.54
CA GLN A 88 8.34 14.67 1.88
C GLN A 88 8.49 16.13 2.30
N ILE A 89 7.95 16.47 3.48
CA ILE A 89 8.11 17.81 4.06
C ILE A 89 8.92 17.66 5.35
N VAL A 90 10.12 18.26 5.35
CA VAL A 90 10.97 18.34 6.54
C VAL A 90 10.78 19.71 7.15
N TYR A 91 10.10 19.79 8.28
CA TYR A 91 9.87 21.01 9.02
C TYR A 91 11.02 21.29 9.99
N TYR A 92 11.79 22.36 9.75
CA TYR A 92 12.86 22.77 10.64
C TYR A 92 12.35 23.77 11.67
N LEU A 93 12.11 23.28 12.90
CA LEU A 93 11.57 24.05 14.03
C LEU A 93 12.69 24.80 14.79
N LYS A 94 13.56 25.50 14.06
CA LYS A 94 14.80 26.11 14.60
C LYS A 94 14.54 27.05 15.76
N ASP A 95 13.49 27.87 15.67
CA ASP A 95 13.14 28.85 16.68
C ASP A 95 12.32 28.29 17.85
N ARG A 96 12.04 27.00 17.83
CA ARG A 96 11.19 26.30 18.82
C ARG A 96 11.96 25.30 19.69
N ARG A 97 13.28 25.31 19.67
CA ARG A 97 14.11 24.35 20.40
C ARG A 97 13.85 24.34 21.91
N ASN A 98 13.44 25.48 22.49
CA ASN A 98 13.20 25.66 23.92
C ASN A 98 11.83 26.25 24.26
N GLN A 99 10.86 26.18 23.35
CA GLN A 99 9.54 26.78 23.52
C GLN A 99 8.49 26.00 22.71
N ALA A 100 7.23 26.14 23.10
CA ALA A 100 6.09 25.53 22.42
C ALA A 100 5.97 26.02 20.97
N LEU A 101 5.34 25.19 20.12
CA LEU A 101 4.85 25.65 18.82
C LEU A 101 3.79 26.74 19.04
N THR A 102 3.84 27.79 18.24
CA THR A 102 2.83 28.82 18.24
C THR A 102 1.61 28.43 17.41
N THR A 103 0.52 29.17 17.59
CA THR A 103 -0.66 29.02 16.71
C THR A 103 -0.30 29.26 15.22
N ALA A 104 0.64 30.16 14.95
CA ALA A 104 1.10 30.43 13.58
C ALA A 104 1.89 29.25 13.00
N ASP A 105 2.73 28.58 13.79
CA ASP A 105 3.45 27.38 13.36
C ASP A 105 2.48 26.23 13.00
N LEU A 106 1.49 26.01 13.86
CA LEU A 106 0.46 24.99 13.63
C LEU A 106 -0.40 25.32 12.39
N ALA A 107 -0.79 26.58 12.23
CA ALA A 107 -1.55 27.03 11.06
C ALA A 107 -0.73 26.91 9.76
N LYS A 108 0.59 27.12 9.83
CA LYS A 108 1.48 26.91 8.69
C LYS A 108 1.48 25.44 8.22
N ILE A 109 1.63 24.49 9.16
CA ILE A 109 1.59 23.06 8.85
C ILE A 109 0.22 22.66 8.26
N ASP A 110 -0.87 23.13 8.87
CA ASP A 110 -2.25 22.90 8.41
C ASP A 110 -2.46 23.40 6.96
N ASN A 111 -2.01 24.61 6.65
CA ASN A 111 -2.11 25.20 5.31
C ASN A 111 -1.26 24.44 4.27
N ASP A 112 -0.10 23.94 4.66
CA ASP A 112 0.72 23.10 3.77
C ASP A 112 0.01 21.79 3.45
N LEU A 113 -0.57 21.12 4.46
CA LEU A 113 -1.35 19.88 4.25
C LEU A 113 -2.61 20.14 3.42
N ALA A 114 -3.26 21.30 3.60
CA ALA A 114 -4.35 21.71 2.72
C ALA A 114 -3.89 21.91 1.26
N THR A 115 -2.68 22.41 1.05
CA THR A 115 -2.08 22.56 -0.29
C THR A 115 -1.78 21.17 -0.91
N VAL A 116 -1.24 20.24 -0.13
CA VAL A 116 -1.02 18.85 -0.55
C VAL A 116 -2.36 18.21 -0.98
N ARG A 117 -3.41 18.38 -0.16
CA ARG A 117 -4.77 17.88 -0.45
C ARG A 117 -5.33 18.49 -1.72
N LYS A 118 -5.19 19.81 -1.90
CA LYS A 118 -5.66 20.54 -3.08
C LYS A 118 -5.05 19.98 -4.36
N VAL A 119 -3.74 19.72 -4.36
CA VAL A 119 -3.02 19.18 -5.52
C VAL A 119 -3.34 17.70 -5.76
N GLY A 120 -3.79 16.95 -4.76
CA GLY A 120 -4.08 15.52 -4.87
C GLY A 120 -2.84 14.64 -4.68
N MET A 121 -1.97 15.02 -3.77
CA MET A 121 -0.79 14.26 -3.33
C MET A 121 -0.93 13.87 -1.84
N LYS A 122 -0.01 13.07 -1.32
CA LYS A 122 0.10 12.81 0.12
C LYS A 122 1.50 13.15 0.65
N ALA A 123 1.56 13.44 1.94
CA ALA A 123 2.77 13.90 2.61
C ALA A 123 3.45 12.77 3.40
N ILE A 124 4.79 12.75 3.35
CA ILE A 124 5.67 12.11 4.32
C ILE A 124 6.19 13.22 5.21
N LEU A 125 5.87 13.19 6.51
CA LEU A 125 6.24 14.26 7.43
C LEU A 125 7.48 13.91 8.22
N ARG A 126 8.42 14.86 8.31
CA ARG A 126 9.56 14.80 9.23
C ARG A 126 9.70 16.15 9.92
N PHE A 127 9.94 16.14 11.20
CA PHE A 127 10.24 17.32 11.99
C PHE A 127 11.68 17.25 12.50
N ALA A 128 12.40 18.35 12.45
CA ALA A 128 13.76 18.49 12.94
C ALA A 128 13.98 19.88 13.49
N TYR A 129 15.06 20.11 14.24
CA TYR A 129 15.40 21.42 14.76
C TYR A 129 16.56 22.06 14.02
N THR A 130 17.31 21.30 13.27
CA THR A 130 18.49 21.78 12.56
C THR A 130 18.78 20.94 11.34
N SER A 131 19.36 21.58 10.32
CA SER A 131 19.95 20.97 9.13
C SER A 131 21.49 20.92 9.20
N SER A 132 22.09 21.17 10.37
CA SER A 132 23.54 21.21 10.59
C SER A 132 23.95 20.38 11.80
N LYS A 133 25.13 19.78 11.73
CA LYS A 133 25.73 19.04 12.86
C LYS A 133 26.25 19.96 13.96
N GLU A 134 26.49 21.23 13.63
CA GLU A 134 27.03 22.25 14.50
C GLU A 134 25.94 23.01 15.27
N GLU A 135 24.69 22.91 14.83
CA GLU A 135 23.55 23.55 15.49
C GLU A 135 22.85 22.60 16.48
N PRO A 136 22.32 23.12 17.59
CA PRO A 136 21.66 22.27 18.60
C PRO A 136 20.30 21.74 18.11
N ASP A 137 19.94 20.55 18.58
CA ASP A 137 18.57 20.04 18.59
C ASP A 137 17.82 20.51 19.88
N ALA A 138 16.64 19.98 20.16
CA ALA A 138 15.85 20.32 21.34
C ALA A 138 15.93 19.26 22.41
N PRO A 139 15.73 19.61 23.71
CA PRO A 139 15.64 18.64 24.80
C PRO A 139 14.34 17.81 24.68
N MET A 140 14.33 16.61 25.29
CA MET A 140 13.23 15.65 25.20
C MET A 140 11.88 16.24 25.65
N VAL A 141 11.87 17.11 26.67
CA VAL A 141 10.63 17.75 27.13
C VAL A 141 9.98 18.59 26.05
N THR A 142 10.76 19.32 25.27
CA THR A 142 10.27 20.12 24.13
C THR A 142 9.79 19.23 22.99
N ILE A 143 10.51 18.16 22.67
CA ILE A 143 10.09 17.19 21.64
C ILE A 143 8.71 16.62 21.99
N LYS A 144 8.51 16.16 23.22
CA LYS A 144 7.22 15.62 23.68
C LYS A 144 6.10 16.66 23.63
N GLN A 145 6.37 17.90 24.03
CA GLN A 145 5.42 19.01 23.94
C GLN A 145 4.99 19.28 22.49
N HIS A 146 5.94 19.30 21.54
CA HIS A 146 5.63 19.51 20.13
C HIS A 146 4.78 18.36 19.57
N LEU A 147 5.10 17.12 19.91
CA LEU A 147 4.30 15.96 19.50
C LEU A 147 2.87 16.04 20.05
N ASP A 148 2.66 16.48 21.30
CA ASP A 148 1.32 16.72 21.84
C ASP A 148 0.57 17.82 21.08
N GLN A 149 1.25 18.92 20.72
CA GLN A 149 0.66 20.03 19.97
C GLN A 149 0.32 19.64 18.51
N LEU A 150 1.06 18.71 17.92
CA LEU A 150 0.80 18.21 16.56
C LEU A 150 -0.37 17.23 16.50
N LYS A 151 -0.73 16.54 17.59
CA LYS A 151 -1.79 15.52 17.62
C LYS A 151 -3.11 15.93 16.95
N PRO A 152 -3.68 17.13 17.19
CA PRO A 152 -4.92 17.56 16.54
C PRO A 152 -4.79 17.65 15.01
N LEU A 153 -3.65 18.17 14.51
CA LEU A 153 -3.37 18.28 13.07
C LEU A 153 -3.19 16.89 12.44
N LEU A 154 -2.41 16.02 13.07
CA LEU A 154 -2.20 14.65 12.60
C LEU A 154 -3.51 13.86 12.49
N THR A 155 -4.47 14.16 13.36
CA THR A 155 -5.80 13.55 13.34
C THR A 155 -6.68 14.18 12.24
N LYS A 156 -6.70 15.52 12.16
CA LYS A 156 -7.51 16.28 11.19
C LYS A 156 -7.11 15.99 9.75
N ASP A 157 -5.81 16.02 9.48
CA ASP A 157 -5.24 15.94 8.15
C ASP A 157 -4.73 14.53 7.78
N LYS A 158 -5.17 13.53 8.55
CA LYS A 158 -4.82 12.13 8.35
C LYS A 158 -4.99 11.65 6.90
N ASP A 159 -5.98 12.17 6.21
CA ASP A 159 -6.32 11.83 4.83
C ASP A 159 -5.16 12.07 3.85
N VAL A 160 -4.34 13.09 4.08
CA VAL A 160 -3.19 13.42 3.22
C VAL A 160 -1.84 13.09 3.83
N ILE A 161 -1.80 12.44 4.98
CA ILE A 161 -0.57 11.91 5.59
C ILE A 161 -0.38 10.47 5.17
N ALA A 162 0.63 10.19 4.36
CA ALA A 162 1.00 8.83 3.97
C ALA A 162 1.67 8.08 5.13
N CYS A 163 2.68 8.69 5.73
CA CYS A 163 3.36 8.23 6.93
C CYS A 163 4.15 9.40 7.55
N VAL A 164 4.72 9.18 8.73
CA VAL A 164 5.68 10.11 9.34
C VAL A 164 7.03 9.43 9.50
N GLN A 165 8.11 10.19 9.47
CA GLN A 165 9.43 9.73 9.91
C GLN A 165 9.68 10.25 11.31
N ALA A 166 10.29 9.44 12.17
CA ALA A 166 10.35 9.71 13.62
C ALA A 166 10.98 11.06 13.98
N GLY A 167 11.99 11.50 13.24
CA GLY A 167 12.48 12.88 13.28
C GLY A 167 12.98 13.35 14.65
N PHE A 168 12.97 14.67 14.86
CA PHE A 168 13.26 15.44 16.06
C PHE A 168 14.71 15.36 16.59
N ILE A 169 15.26 14.17 16.78
CA ILE A 169 16.58 13.99 17.41
C ILE A 169 17.69 14.30 16.41
N GLY A 170 18.57 15.21 16.77
CA GLY A 170 19.81 15.51 16.07
C GLY A 170 19.65 16.23 14.75
N ALA A 171 20.74 16.32 13.97
CA ALA A 171 20.74 16.95 12.66
C ALA A 171 19.78 16.24 11.71
N TRP A 172 19.00 16.99 10.93
CA TRP A 172 17.96 16.51 9.99
C TRP A 172 16.87 15.62 10.61
N GLY A 173 16.89 15.44 11.97
CA GLY A 173 16.02 14.46 12.62
C GLY A 173 16.37 13.00 12.31
N GLU A 174 17.63 12.70 11.99
CA GLU A 174 18.10 11.36 11.63
C GLU A 174 18.65 10.53 12.80
N TRP A 175 18.47 11.01 14.03
CA TRP A 175 18.82 10.31 15.26
C TRP A 175 20.33 10.16 15.51
N TYR A 176 21.12 11.05 14.89
CA TYR A 176 22.55 11.25 15.07
C TYR A 176 22.86 12.73 15.35
N TYR A 177 24.02 13.00 15.90
CA TYR A 177 24.51 14.35 16.18
C TYR A 177 23.60 15.19 17.10
N SER A 178 23.00 14.55 18.13
CA SER A 178 22.20 15.27 19.13
C SER A 178 23.10 16.03 20.09
N SER A 179 22.88 17.33 20.23
CA SER A 179 23.55 18.18 21.23
C SER A 179 23.04 17.95 22.66
N ASN A 180 21.87 17.32 22.80
CA ASN A 180 21.24 16.97 24.06
C ASN A 180 21.51 15.51 24.50
N GLY A 181 22.42 14.80 23.81
CA GLY A 181 22.75 13.42 24.12
C GLY A 181 21.62 12.42 23.88
N LEU A 182 20.66 12.75 22.99
CA LEU A 182 19.46 11.93 22.75
C LEU A 182 19.67 10.77 21.75
N ASN A 183 20.86 10.64 21.17
CA ASN A 183 21.19 9.56 20.23
C ASN A 183 21.49 8.22 20.95
N ASN A 184 20.63 7.85 21.90
CA ASN A 184 20.65 6.58 22.63
C ASN A 184 19.28 5.90 22.58
N ASN A 185 19.24 4.59 22.91
CA ASN A 185 18.03 3.79 22.80
C ASN A 185 16.88 4.27 23.71
N ALA A 186 17.19 4.74 24.92
CA ALA A 186 16.16 5.22 25.84
C ALA A 186 15.43 6.44 25.27
N SER A 187 16.16 7.43 24.78
CA SER A 187 15.60 8.64 24.18
C SER A 187 14.83 8.34 22.88
N ARG A 188 15.37 7.47 22.03
CA ARG A 188 14.69 7.02 20.80
C ARG A 188 13.37 6.32 21.12
N ASN A 189 13.36 5.49 22.15
CA ASN A 189 12.15 4.79 22.62
C ASN A 189 11.11 5.76 23.17
N GLU A 190 11.50 6.83 23.87
CA GLU A 190 10.57 7.87 24.32
C GLU A 190 9.89 8.59 23.15
N VAL A 191 10.66 8.94 22.11
CA VAL A 191 10.10 9.57 20.89
C VAL A 191 9.16 8.62 20.16
N LEU A 192 9.51 7.34 20.01
CA LEU A 192 8.63 6.35 19.37
C LEU A 192 7.34 6.13 20.16
N ALA A 193 7.43 5.98 21.48
CA ALA A 193 6.26 5.85 22.34
C ALA A 193 5.31 7.04 22.17
N LYS A 194 5.87 8.27 22.12
CA LYS A 194 5.09 9.49 21.95
C LYS A 194 4.46 9.58 20.55
N TRP A 195 5.19 9.20 19.49
CA TRP A 195 4.61 9.10 18.15
C TRP A 195 3.43 8.12 18.10
N LEU A 196 3.56 6.94 18.68
CA LEU A 196 2.49 5.93 18.69
C LEU A 196 1.25 6.37 19.48
N GLU A 197 1.42 7.30 20.45
CA GLU A 197 0.33 7.92 21.19
C GLU A 197 -0.42 9.00 20.40
N VAL A 198 0.31 9.82 19.64
CA VAL A 198 -0.27 11.00 18.96
C VAL A 198 -0.68 10.74 17.51
N LEU A 199 -0.03 9.81 16.82
CA LEU A 199 -0.32 9.47 15.43
C LEU A 199 -1.55 8.56 15.34
N PRO A 200 -2.49 8.79 14.42
CA PRO A 200 -3.60 7.88 14.16
C PRO A 200 -3.16 6.43 14.00
N THR A 201 -3.92 5.50 14.55
CA THR A 201 -3.51 4.08 14.68
C THR A 201 -3.33 3.34 13.36
N ASP A 202 -3.88 3.89 12.28
CA ASP A 202 -3.78 3.39 10.91
C ASP A 202 -2.69 4.07 10.07
N ARG A 203 -1.80 4.84 10.72
CA ARG A 203 -0.63 5.46 10.09
C ARG A 203 0.67 4.94 10.67
N PHE A 204 1.73 4.97 9.84
CA PHE A 204 3.05 4.46 10.17
C PHE A 204 3.99 5.57 10.62
N VAL A 205 4.85 5.24 11.60
CA VAL A 205 6.06 6.00 11.92
C VAL A 205 7.27 5.22 11.41
N GLN A 206 8.11 5.84 10.58
CA GLN A 206 9.31 5.23 10.05
C GLN A 206 10.53 5.55 10.93
N VAL A 207 11.40 4.56 11.11
CA VAL A 207 12.73 4.68 11.73
C VAL A 207 13.80 4.31 10.72
N ARG A 208 14.99 4.94 10.84
CA ARG A 208 16.08 4.73 9.89
C ARG A 208 16.70 3.33 10.01
N THR A 209 16.89 2.82 11.22
CA THR A 209 17.60 1.57 11.48
C THR A 209 16.62 0.49 11.97
N PRO A 210 16.59 -0.72 11.38
CA PRO A 210 15.74 -1.81 11.84
C PRO A 210 15.97 -2.18 13.30
N ALA A 211 17.20 -2.02 13.79
CA ALA A 211 17.56 -2.26 15.18
C ALA A 211 16.77 -1.37 16.15
N TYR A 212 16.42 -0.13 15.77
CA TYR A 212 15.63 0.76 16.65
C TYR A 212 14.23 0.23 16.91
N LYS A 213 13.57 -0.30 15.86
CA LYS A 213 12.27 -0.97 16.03
C LYS A 213 12.37 -2.20 16.91
N ARG A 214 13.36 -3.07 16.64
CA ARG A 214 13.57 -4.28 17.45
C ARG A 214 13.91 -3.96 18.91
N ASN A 215 14.68 -2.91 19.15
CA ASN A 215 14.97 -2.42 20.50
C ASN A 215 13.72 -1.91 21.21
N PHE A 216 12.92 -1.08 20.55
CA PHE A 216 11.70 -0.52 21.10
C PHE A 216 10.65 -1.59 21.44
N THR A 217 10.42 -2.52 20.53
CA THR A 217 9.37 -3.55 20.69
C THR A 217 9.82 -4.75 21.53
N GLY A 218 11.12 -4.97 21.67
CA GLY A 218 11.69 -6.22 22.22
C GLY A 218 11.54 -7.42 21.28
N ILE A 219 10.91 -7.25 20.12
CA ILE A 219 10.61 -8.33 19.16
C ILE A 219 11.67 -8.36 18.07
N GLN A 220 12.33 -9.51 17.92
CA GLN A 220 13.41 -9.70 16.96
C GLN A 220 12.94 -10.27 15.62
N THR A 221 11.75 -10.89 15.58
CA THR A 221 11.16 -11.46 14.36
C THR A 221 10.42 -10.41 13.56
N PRO A 222 10.47 -10.45 12.23
CA PRO A 222 9.69 -9.54 11.38
C PRO A 222 8.18 -9.82 11.47
N LEU A 223 7.38 -8.90 10.92
CA LEU A 223 5.95 -9.08 10.76
C LEU A 223 5.64 -10.26 9.82
N ASP A 224 4.48 -10.86 10.08
CA ASP A 224 3.84 -11.82 9.20
C ASP A 224 2.36 -11.45 8.96
N ALA A 225 1.63 -12.26 8.20
CA ALA A 225 0.23 -12.00 7.89
C ALA A 225 -0.69 -11.99 9.13
N SER A 226 -0.30 -12.67 10.21
CA SER A 226 -1.09 -12.74 11.45
C SER A 226 -0.88 -11.52 12.36
N THR A 227 0.26 -10.87 12.27
CA THR A 227 0.67 -9.74 13.11
C THR A 227 0.54 -8.39 12.42
N ALA A 228 0.61 -8.35 11.09
CA ALA A 228 0.48 -7.13 10.30
C ALA A 228 -0.91 -6.48 10.45
N TYR A 229 -0.96 -5.15 10.34
CA TYR A 229 -2.19 -4.33 10.33
C TYR A 229 -3.07 -4.43 11.59
N LYS A 230 -2.55 -4.98 12.69
CA LYS A 230 -3.29 -5.15 13.96
C LYS A 230 -3.21 -3.96 14.92
N GLY A 231 -2.57 -2.85 14.50
CA GLY A 231 -2.43 -1.64 15.32
C GLY A 231 -1.42 -1.76 16.47
N SER A 232 -0.71 -2.87 16.60
CA SER A 232 0.37 -3.02 17.59
C SER A 232 1.54 -2.08 17.28
N PRO A 233 2.38 -1.73 18.27
CA PRO A 233 3.60 -0.98 18.00
C PRO A 233 4.46 -1.58 16.89
N GLN A 234 4.65 -2.91 16.89
CA GLN A 234 5.38 -3.61 15.84
C GLN A 234 4.75 -3.38 14.45
N ALA A 235 3.42 -3.44 14.35
CA ALA A 235 2.72 -3.28 13.06
C ALA A 235 2.69 -1.82 12.56
N ARG A 236 2.98 -0.83 13.41
CA ARG A 236 2.91 0.60 13.09
C ARG A 236 4.27 1.25 12.87
N ILE A 237 5.38 0.60 13.25
CA ILE A 237 6.73 1.11 13.02
C ILE A 237 7.23 0.54 11.69
N ALA A 238 7.57 1.42 10.76
CA ALA A 238 8.09 1.13 9.43
C ALA A 238 9.55 1.62 9.29
N HIS A 239 10.08 1.66 8.08
CA HIS A 239 11.50 1.96 7.87
C HIS A 239 11.74 2.98 6.76
N HIS A 240 12.76 3.83 6.96
CA HIS A 240 13.34 4.66 5.91
C HIS A 240 14.86 4.49 5.87
N ASN A 241 15.47 4.79 4.73
CA ASN A 241 16.92 4.69 4.53
C ASN A 241 17.39 5.95 3.82
N ASP A 242 18.09 6.81 4.53
CA ASP A 242 18.55 8.12 4.02
C ASP A 242 19.94 8.04 3.39
N ALA A 243 20.46 6.84 3.17
CA ALA A 243 21.78 6.63 2.56
C ALA A 243 21.82 5.35 1.69
N PHE A 244 20.71 5.09 0.97
CA PHE A 244 20.56 3.89 0.18
C PHE A 244 21.71 3.73 -0.83
N MET A 245 22.40 2.60 -0.78
CA MET A 245 23.52 2.23 -1.63
C MET A 245 24.79 3.10 -1.47
N ALA A 246 24.92 3.92 -0.42
CA ALA A 246 26.12 4.74 -0.22
C ALA A 246 27.36 3.94 0.11
N ASP A 247 27.21 2.91 0.94
CA ASP A 247 28.21 1.90 1.28
C ASP A 247 27.49 0.60 1.71
N GLU A 248 28.25 -0.40 2.15
CA GLU A 248 27.70 -1.70 2.55
C GLU A 248 26.66 -1.60 3.66
N THR A 249 26.87 -0.71 4.64
CA THR A 249 25.98 -0.49 5.78
C THR A 249 24.91 0.57 5.52
N ASN A 250 24.93 1.22 4.36
CA ASN A 250 24.14 2.41 4.04
C ASN A 250 24.32 3.50 5.13
N MET A 251 25.60 3.86 5.37
CA MET A 251 26.01 4.82 6.40
C MET A 251 25.41 4.51 7.78
N GLY A 252 25.47 3.25 8.20
CA GLY A 252 24.99 2.79 9.51
C GLY A 252 23.47 2.58 9.61
N THR A 253 22.77 2.53 8.50
CA THR A 253 21.36 2.08 8.48
C THR A 253 21.27 0.61 8.91
N TYR A 254 22.21 -0.22 8.47
CA TYR A 254 22.34 -1.62 8.86
C TYR A 254 23.43 -1.81 9.91
N GLU A 255 23.10 -2.38 11.07
CA GLU A 255 24.07 -2.81 12.09
C GLU A 255 24.67 -4.17 11.73
N ASP A 256 23.86 -5.08 11.23
CA ASP A 256 24.23 -6.37 10.64
C ASP A 256 23.57 -6.45 9.26
N VAL A 257 24.35 -6.24 8.21
CA VAL A 257 23.84 -6.10 6.84
C VAL A 257 22.99 -7.30 6.41
N ALA A 258 23.45 -8.52 6.65
CA ALA A 258 22.74 -9.73 6.24
C ALA A 258 21.43 -9.92 7.02
N LYS A 259 21.50 -9.78 8.34
CA LYS A 259 20.35 -9.92 9.25
C LYS A 259 19.32 -8.83 9.00
N ASP A 260 19.75 -7.57 8.87
CA ASP A 260 18.86 -6.43 8.72
C ASP A 260 18.16 -6.44 7.36
N LYS A 261 18.87 -6.80 6.28
CA LYS A 261 18.25 -6.97 4.96
C LYS A 261 17.27 -8.15 4.93
N ALA A 262 17.60 -9.28 5.56
CA ALA A 262 16.67 -10.41 5.67
C ALA A 262 15.41 -10.04 6.47
N TYR A 263 15.57 -9.27 7.56
CA TYR A 263 14.47 -8.73 8.34
C TYR A 263 13.58 -7.80 7.50
N LEU A 264 14.19 -6.82 6.81
CA LEU A 264 13.46 -5.85 5.99
C LEU A 264 12.74 -6.50 4.79
N ALA A 265 13.30 -7.55 4.21
CA ALA A 265 12.65 -8.30 3.13
C ALA A 265 11.31 -8.93 3.56
N GLN A 266 11.13 -9.22 4.84
CA GLN A 266 9.85 -9.67 5.38
C GLN A 266 8.96 -8.51 5.84
N GLU A 267 9.53 -7.52 6.51
CA GLU A 267 8.82 -6.32 6.98
C GLU A 267 8.19 -5.53 5.83
N GLY A 268 8.93 -5.32 4.73
CA GLY A 268 8.50 -4.58 3.57
C GLY A 268 7.29 -5.17 2.84
N LEU A 269 6.94 -6.43 3.12
CA LEU A 269 5.68 -7.00 2.66
C LEU A 269 4.45 -6.37 3.31
N TYR A 270 4.61 -5.68 4.47
CA TYR A 270 3.51 -5.21 5.31
C TYR A 270 3.65 -3.75 5.75
N THR A 271 4.84 -3.17 5.65
CA THR A 271 5.12 -1.79 6.05
C THR A 271 5.79 -1.02 4.91
N PRO A 272 5.56 0.32 4.80
CA PRO A 272 6.25 1.11 3.79
C PRO A 272 7.75 1.19 4.08
N ILE A 273 8.57 0.92 3.06
CA ILE A 273 9.99 1.24 3.06
C ILE A 273 10.23 2.33 2.02
N GLY A 274 10.97 3.36 2.39
CA GLY A 274 11.34 4.45 1.51
C GLY A 274 12.61 5.12 1.95
N GLY A 275 12.95 6.23 1.32
CA GLY A 275 14.16 6.98 1.68
C GLY A 275 14.83 7.62 0.47
N GLU A 276 16.12 7.83 0.57
CA GLU A 276 16.92 8.48 -0.47
C GLU A 276 18.26 7.80 -0.65
N THR A 277 18.87 8.03 -1.82
CA THR A 277 20.26 7.62 -2.06
C THR A 277 21.20 8.59 -1.36
N ALA A 278 22.47 8.21 -1.21
CA ALA A 278 23.50 9.14 -0.78
C ALA A 278 24.75 8.93 -1.64
N ARG A 279 25.56 9.99 -1.76
CA ARG A 279 26.80 9.93 -2.52
C ARG A 279 27.76 8.93 -1.89
N PRO A 280 28.23 7.92 -2.63
CA PRO A 280 29.26 7.01 -2.15
C PRO A 280 30.50 7.77 -1.71
N SER A 281 31.22 7.27 -0.71
CA SER A 281 32.53 7.78 -0.35
C SER A 281 33.49 7.63 -1.53
N SER A 282 34.60 8.37 -1.54
CA SER A 282 35.61 8.28 -2.62
C SER A 282 36.22 6.89 -2.78
N THR A 283 36.11 6.04 -1.75
CA THR A 283 36.61 4.66 -1.71
C THR A 283 35.55 3.61 -2.06
N THR A 284 34.27 4.01 -2.12
CA THR A 284 33.17 3.11 -2.42
C THR A 284 32.80 3.25 -3.90
N PRO A 285 32.78 2.17 -4.69
CA PRO A 285 32.34 2.23 -6.07
C PRO A 285 30.91 2.82 -6.16
N PRO A 286 30.60 3.60 -7.20
CA PRO A 286 29.23 4.07 -7.43
C PRO A 286 28.27 2.88 -7.41
N SER A 287 27.12 3.05 -6.75
CA SER A 287 26.10 2.00 -6.71
C SER A 287 25.68 1.64 -8.12
N ARG A 288 25.83 0.38 -8.49
CA ARG A 288 25.39 -0.13 -9.79
C ARG A 288 23.88 -0.21 -9.82
N GLY A 289 23.23 0.35 -10.84
CA GLY A 289 21.78 0.41 -10.95
C GLY A 289 21.11 -0.95 -10.85
N LYS A 290 21.73 -2.02 -11.41
CA LYS A 290 21.18 -3.37 -11.27
C LYS A 290 21.15 -3.86 -9.82
N ALA A 291 22.17 -3.63 -9.04
CA ALA A 291 22.19 -4.02 -7.62
C ALA A 291 21.14 -3.24 -6.83
N ALA A 292 21.01 -1.93 -7.11
CA ALA A 292 19.95 -1.10 -6.50
C ALA A 292 18.56 -1.61 -6.85
N LEU A 293 18.31 -1.90 -8.13
CA LEU A 293 17.02 -2.44 -8.59
C LEU A 293 16.68 -3.76 -7.90
N ASP A 294 17.66 -4.68 -7.78
CA ASP A 294 17.47 -5.97 -7.13
C ASP A 294 17.19 -5.80 -5.63
N GLU A 295 17.84 -4.85 -4.95
CA GLU A 295 17.62 -4.56 -3.54
C GLU A 295 16.26 -3.88 -3.30
N LEU A 296 15.89 -2.89 -4.12
CA LEU A 296 14.56 -2.25 -4.06
C LEU A 296 13.43 -3.28 -4.19
N LYS A 297 13.59 -4.25 -5.09
CA LYS A 297 12.65 -5.36 -5.27
C LYS A 297 12.61 -6.31 -4.08
N THR A 298 13.79 -6.66 -3.55
CA THR A 298 13.91 -7.65 -2.47
C THR A 298 13.41 -7.11 -1.13
N LEU A 299 13.65 -5.83 -0.87
CA LEU A 299 13.23 -5.15 0.36
C LEU A 299 11.83 -4.52 0.26
N HIS A 300 11.18 -4.62 -0.91
CA HIS A 300 9.82 -4.14 -1.12
C HIS A 300 9.65 -2.62 -0.91
N TRP A 301 10.48 -1.81 -1.59
CA TRP A 301 10.43 -0.38 -1.45
C TRP A 301 9.13 0.22 -2.04
N SER A 302 8.52 1.10 -1.25
CA SER A 302 7.27 1.78 -1.61
C SER A 302 7.53 3.09 -2.35
N PHE A 303 8.58 3.84 -1.97
CA PHE A 303 8.89 5.15 -2.53
C PHE A 303 10.37 5.51 -2.38
N LEU A 304 10.88 6.41 -3.23
CA LEU A 304 12.27 6.88 -3.25
C LEU A 304 12.33 8.36 -3.62
N HIS A 305 13.26 9.12 -3.01
CA HIS A 305 13.48 10.52 -3.32
C HIS A 305 14.02 10.72 -4.76
N ASP A 306 13.38 11.60 -5.53
CA ASP A 306 13.74 11.87 -6.94
C ASP A 306 15.00 12.74 -7.10
N GLY A 307 15.30 13.57 -6.13
CA GLY A 307 16.33 14.63 -6.25
C GLY A 307 17.68 14.33 -5.60
N TYR A 308 17.84 13.29 -4.78
CA TYR A 308 19.05 13.03 -4.00
C TYR A 308 19.45 11.56 -3.96
N ASP A 309 20.69 11.14 -4.16
CA ASP A 309 21.79 11.95 -4.72
C ASP A 309 21.76 11.89 -6.25
N ARG A 310 21.85 13.06 -6.88
CA ARG A 310 21.73 13.17 -8.35
C ARG A 310 22.84 12.43 -9.11
N VAL A 311 24.03 12.26 -8.52
CA VAL A 311 25.10 11.49 -9.16
C VAL A 311 24.73 10.01 -9.23
N VAL A 312 24.17 9.48 -8.15
CA VAL A 312 23.69 8.10 -8.07
C VAL A 312 22.54 7.86 -9.04
N LEU A 313 21.51 8.72 -9.00
CA LEU A 313 20.33 8.57 -9.85
C LEU A 313 20.67 8.68 -11.35
N LYS A 314 21.57 9.61 -11.73
CA LYS A 314 22.08 9.70 -13.12
C LYS A 314 22.90 8.46 -13.53
N GLN A 315 23.58 7.81 -12.58
CA GLN A 315 24.25 6.55 -12.89
C GLN A 315 23.23 5.43 -13.19
N TRP A 316 22.13 5.36 -12.42
CA TRP A 316 21.06 4.39 -12.67
C TRP A 316 20.32 4.64 -13.99
N GLU A 317 20.20 5.91 -14.42
CA GLU A 317 19.71 6.26 -15.76
C GLU A 317 20.63 5.70 -16.86
N LYS A 318 21.95 5.88 -16.73
CA LYS A 318 22.96 5.32 -17.65
C LYS A 318 22.95 3.79 -17.66
N ASP A 319 22.71 3.18 -16.51
CA ASP A 319 22.61 1.72 -16.36
C ASP A 319 21.29 1.16 -16.93
N GLY A 320 20.34 2.02 -17.36
CA GLY A 320 19.07 1.66 -17.99
C GLY A 320 18.03 1.08 -17.05
N VAL A 321 18.14 1.30 -15.72
CA VAL A 321 17.22 0.72 -14.72
C VAL A 321 16.17 1.70 -14.18
N MET A 322 16.36 3.01 -14.40
CA MET A 322 15.48 4.04 -13.81
C MET A 322 14.02 3.93 -14.24
N ASP A 323 13.74 3.59 -15.49
CA ASP A 323 12.36 3.42 -15.96
C ASP A 323 11.66 2.28 -15.24
N GLU A 324 12.36 1.16 -15.02
CA GLU A 324 11.80 0.04 -14.25
C GLU A 324 11.59 0.42 -12.77
N ILE A 325 12.51 1.17 -12.18
CA ILE A 325 12.39 1.66 -10.80
C ILE A 325 11.19 2.60 -10.69
N ARG A 326 11.09 3.65 -11.50
CA ARG A 326 9.95 4.60 -11.49
C ARG A 326 8.61 3.91 -11.69
N MET A 327 8.57 2.95 -12.61
CA MET A 327 7.35 2.20 -12.93
C MET A 327 6.88 1.32 -11.78
N ASN A 328 7.79 0.69 -11.04
CA ASN A 328 7.46 -0.41 -10.13
C ASN A 328 7.70 -0.13 -8.64
N LEU A 329 8.29 1.01 -8.25
CA LEU A 329 8.33 1.41 -6.83
C LEU A 329 6.92 1.40 -6.25
N GLY A 330 6.76 0.76 -5.08
CA GLY A 330 5.45 0.54 -4.48
C GLY A 330 4.63 -0.53 -5.22
N TYR A 331 3.33 -0.44 -5.13
CA TYR A 331 2.42 -1.37 -5.80
C TYR A 331 2.20 -1.00 -7.27
N ARG A 332 1.99 -2.00 -8.11
CA ARG A 332 1.52 -1.85 -9.49
C ARG A 332 0.63 -3.03 -9.86
N LEU A 333 -0.67 -2.81 -9.82
CA LEU A 333 -1.67 -3.86 -9.98
C LEU A 333 -2.06 -4.03 -11.44
N VAL A 334 -2.03 -5.27 -11.91
CA VAL A 334 -2.50 -5.66 -13.24
C VAL A 334 -3.64 -6.66 -13.10
N LEU A 335 -4.79 -6.36 -13.65
CA LEU A 335 -5.85 -7.33 -13.83
C LEU A 335 -5.50 -8.22 -15.03
N MET A 336 -5.28 -9.51 -14.77
CA MET A 336 -4.88 -10.48 -15.79
C MET A 336 -6.09 -11.05 -16.52
N ARG A 337 -7.11 -11.39 -15.75
CA ARG A 337 -8.40 -11.92 -16.25
C ARG A 337 -9.51 -11.68 -15.25
N GLY A 338 -10.73 -11.65 -15.74
CA GLY A 338 -11.93 -11.65 -14.92
C GLY A 338 -12.89 -12.74 -15.38
N LYS A 339 -13.72 -13.25 -14.48
CA LYS A 339 -14.86 -14.13 -14.76
C LYS A 339 -16.09 -13.52 -14.13
N TYR A 340 -17.19 -13.43 -14.87
CA TYR A 340 -18.37 -12.68 -14.46
C TYR A 340 -19.66 -13.40 -14.87
N SER A 341 -20.67 -13.41 -13.99
CA SER A 341 -22.04 -13.66 -14.42
C SER A 341 -22.58 -12.39 -15.10
N THR A 342 -22.98 -12.49 -16.37
CA THR A 342 -23.32 -11.31 -17.21
C THR A 342 -24.83 -11.16 -17.42
N GLN A 343 -25.64 -12.21 -17.17
CA GLN A 343 -27.09 -12.18 -17.28
C GLN A 343 -27.69 -12.43 -15.91
N LEU A 344 -28.43 -11.47 -15.39
CA LEU A 344 -28.93 -11.47 -14.02
C LEU A 344 -30.39 -11.00 -13.97
N THR A 345 -31.08 -11.35 -12.90
CA THR A 345 -32.41 -10.83 -12.56
C THR A 345 -32.35 -9.97 -11.30
N PRO A 346 -33.30 -9.04 -11.07
CA PRO A 346 -33.38 -8.28 -9.85
C PRO A 346 -33.36 -9.22 -8.62
N GLY A 347 -32.57 -8.88 -7.59
CA GLY A 347 -32.40 -9.69 -6.38
C GLY A 347 -31.44 -10.87 -6.49
N SER A 348 -30.98 -11.27 -7.69
CA SER A 348 -29.99 -12.34 -7.88
C SER A 348 -28.56 -11.89 -7.50
N ASP A 349 -27.62 -12.85 -7.47
CA ASP A 349 -26.24 -12.59 -7.12
C ASP A 349 -25.34 -12.41 -8.35
N LEU A 350 -24.65 -11.29 -8.43
CA LEU A 350 -23.50 -11.13 -9.31
C LEU A 350 -22.31 -11.92 -8.73
N ASN A 351 -21.79 -12.86 -9.52
CA ASN A 351 -20.55 -13.57 -9.20
C ASN A 351 -19.42 -13.04 -10.08
N ALA A 352 -18.31 -12.66 -9.44
CA ALA A 352 -17.12 -12.17 -10.13
C ALA A 352 -15.86 -12.75 -9.51
N ILE A 353 -14.88 -13.10 -10.36
CA ILE A 353 -13.53 -13.51 -9.94
C ILE A 353 -12.53 -12.67 -10.73
N LEU A 354 -11.80 -11.80 -10.06
CA LEU A 354 -10.80 -10.95 -10.65
C LEU A 354 -9.41 -11.45 -10.26
N SER A 355 -8.61 -11.90 -11.25
CA SER A 355 -7.22 -12.34 -11.02
C SER A 355 -6.28 -11.15 -11.19
N ILE A 356 -5.86 -10.56 -10.08
CA ILE A 356 -5.02 -9.36 -10.00
C ILE A 356 -3.59 -9.77 -9.64
N TYR A 357 -2.61 -9.33 -10.44
CA TYR A 357 -1.19 -9.57 -10.19
C TYR A 357 -0.51 -8.25 -9.83
N ASN A 358 0.15 -8.20 -8.67
CA ASN A 358 0.94 -7.03 -8.28
C ASN A 358 2.36 -7.17 -8.83
N ILE A 359 2.68 -6.45 -9.91
CA ILE A 359 4.01 -6.43 -10.52
C ILE A 359 4.95 -5.42 -9.87
N GLY A 360 4.44 -4.59 -8.96
CA GLY A 360 5.22 -3.63 -8.20
C GLY A 360 6.20 -4.27 -7.21
N PHE A 361 7.03 -3.44 -6.58
CA PHE A 361 8.01 -3.91 -5.60
C PHE A 361 7.39 -4.13 -4.22
N ALA A 362 6.32 -3.40 -3.86
CA ALA A 362 5.67 -3.45 -2.56
C ALA A 362 4.16 -3.68 -2.68
N ALA A 363 3.50 -3.96 -1.55
CA ALA A 363 2.06 -3.89 -1.42
C ALA A 363 1.62 -2.43 -1.10
N MET A 364 0.30 -2.18 -1.09
CA MET A 364 -0.24 -0.99 -0.45
C MET A 364 -0.02 -1.07 1.05
N TYR A 365 0.14 0.08 1.72
CA TYR A 365 0.38 0.08 3.16
C TYR A 365 -0.73 0.78 3.96
N ASN A 366 -1.38 1.80 3.39
CA ASN A 366 -2.54 2.45 4.03
C ASN A 366 -3.86 1.78 3.62
N PRO A 367 -4.89 1.84 4.48
CA PRO A 367 -6.19 1.22 4.19
C PRO A 367 -6.84 1.79 2.92
N ARG A 368 -7.51 0.90 2.16
CA ARG A 368 -8.34 1.27 1.01
C ARG A 368 -9.55 0.37 0.93
N LYS A 369 -10.64 0.91 0.39
CA LYS A 369 -11.83 0.11 0.10
C LYS A 369 -11.68 -0.58 -1.26
N VAL A 370 -12.28 -1.75 -1.40
CA VAL A 370 -12.45 -2.44 -2.68
C VAL A 370 -13.94 -2.40 -3.02
N GLN A 371 -14.29 -1.77 -4.14
CA GLN A 371 -15.69 -1.58 -4.51
C GLN A 371 -15.95 -2.05 -5.94
N LEU A 372 -17.05 -2.76 -6.12
CA LEU A 372 -17.65 -2.99 -7.43
C LEU A 372 -18.75 -1.96 -7.67
N ILE A 373 -18.78 -1.44 -8.88
CA ILE A 373 -19.74 -0.44 -9.32
C ILE A 373 -20.57 -1.03 -10.47
N LEU A 374 -21.87 -0.96 -10.36
CA LEU A 374 -22.80 -1.14 -11.50
C LEU A 374 -23.31 0.24 -11.91
N ARG A 375 -23.06 0.63 -13.16
CA ARG A 375 -23.45 1.94 -13.67
C ARG A 375 -24.25 1.82 -14.94
N SER A 376 -25.48 2.34 -14.93
CA SER A 376 -26.28 2.60 -16.14
C SER A 376 -26.26 4.09 -16.46
N LYS A 377 -27.03 4.49 -17.48
CA LYS A 377 -27.22 5.90 -17.82
C LYS A 377 -27.88 6.69 -16.67
N ASP A 378 -28.78 6.04 -15.91
CA ASP A 378 -29.69 6.71 -14.98
C ASP A 378 -29.40 6.39 -13.51
N ALA A 379 -28.52 5.42 -13.24
CA ALA A 379 -28.25 4.99 -11.86
C ALA A 379 -26.87 4.38 -11.69
N THR A 380 -26.32 4.56 -10.49
CA THR A 380 -25.09 3.93 -10.03
C THR A 380 -25.38 3.15 -8.75
N TYR A 381 -24.85 1.93 -8.66
CA TYR A 381 -24.94 1.08 -7.48
C TYR A 381 -23.54 0.69 -7.05
N ILE A 382 -23.27 0.73 -5.75
CA ILE A 382 -21.94 0.49 -5.17
C ILE A 382 -22.03 -0.68 -4.20
N ALA A 383 -21.10 -1.62 -4.31
CA ALA A 383 -20.91 -2.69 -3.35
C ALA A 383 -19.47 -2.63 -2.81
N THR A 384 -19.33 -2.53 -1.49
CA THR A 384 -18.00 -2.56 -0.83
C THR A 384 -17.71 -3.99 -0.40
N LEU A 385 -16.60 -4.53 -0.94
CA LEU A 385 -16.12 -5.87 -0.63
C LEU A 385 -15.30 -5.86 0.67
N PRO A 386 -15.23 -6.98 1.40
CA PRO A 386 -14.48 -7.09 2.66
C PRO A 386 -12.97 -7.20 2.48
N ASP A 387 -12.49 -7.26 1.23
CA ASP A 387 -11.09 -7.47 0.90
C ASP A 387 -10.23 -6.28 1.31
N ASP A 388 -9.03 -6.59 1.79
CA ASP A 388 -8.01 -5.61 2.14
C ASP A 388 -6.86 -5.64 1.11
N PRO A 389 -6.75 -4.62 0.23
CA PRO A 389 -5.73 -4.61 -0.82
C PRO A 389 -4.30 -4.48 -0.30
N ARG A 390 -4.08 -4.19 0.99
CA ARG A 390 -2.76 -4.26 1.63
C ARG A 390 -2.20 -5.67 1.66
N THR A 391 -3.06 -6.68 1.56
CA THR A 391 -2.68 -8.11 1.48
C THR A 391 -2.30 -8.58 0.08
N TRP A 392 -2.46 -7.73 -0.95
CA TRP A 392 -2.12 -8.07 -2.34
C TRP A 392 -0.61 -7.91 -2.56
N LYS A 393 0.11 -8.93 -2.13
CA LYS A 393 1.58 -8.94 -2.05
C LYS A 393 2.26 -8.71 -3.40
N PRO A 394 3.46 -8.10 -3.41
CA PRO A 394 4.24 -7.95 -4.61
C PRO A 394 4.58 -9.31 -5.22
N ARG A 395 4.59 -9.37 -6.55
CA ARG A 395 4.88 -10.55 -7.36
C ARG A 395 4.00 -11.76 -7.05
N HIS A 396 2.77 -11.49 -6.61
CA HIS A 396 1.78 -12.50 -6.28
C HIS A 396 0.46 -12.28 -7.02
N LEU A 397 -0.19 -13.39 -7.42
CA LEU A 397 -1.52 -13.38 -8.02
C LEU A 397 -2.57 -13.52 -6.91
N THR A 398 -3.44 -12.53 -6.80
CA THR A 398 -4.60 -12.55 -5.89
C THR A 398 -5.87 -12.75 -6.70
N ASN A 399 -6.71 -13.69 -6.29
CA ASN A 399 -8.06 -13.84 -6.84
C ASN A 399 -9.06 -13.15 -5.90
N LEU A 400 -9.51 -11.97 -6.30
CA LEU A 400 -10.63 -11.28 -5.66
C LEU A 400 -11.92 -12.00 -6.08
N THR A 401 -12.57 -12.66 -5.15
CA THR A 401 -13.83 -13.38 -5.40
C THR A 401 -14.98 -12.63 -4.77
N ALA A 402 -15.91 -12.15 -5.59
CA ALA A 402 -17.06 -11.40 -5.16
C ALA A 402 -18.35 -12.16 -5.47
N LYS A 403 -19.23 -12.23 -4.47
CA LYS A 403 -20.63 -12.60 -4.60
C LYS A 403 -21.46 -11.48 -4.02
N VAL A 404 -22.22 -10.76 -4.89
CA VAL A 404 -22.87 -9.51 -4.52
C VAL A 404 -24.32 -9.51 -4.98
N GLN A 405 -25.24 -9.37 -4.05
CA GLN A 405 -26.69 -9.33 -4.34
C GLN A 405 -27.08 -8.03 -5.07
N LEU A 406 -27.81 -8.14 -6.17
CA LEU A 406 -28.48 -7.02 -6.80
C LEU A 406 -29.68 -6.57 -5.95
N PRO A 407 -30.05 -5.26 -5.96
CA PRO A 407 -31.31 -4.82 -5.39
C PRO A 407 -32.52 -5.51 -6.06
N ALA A 408 -33.55 -5.81 -5.28
CA ALA A 408 -34.76 -6.42 -5.83
C ALA A 408 -35.54 -5.49 -6.75
N ASP A 409 -35.33 -4.18 -6.61
CA ASP A 409 -35.93 -3.09 -7.37
C ASP A 409 -35.01 -2.49 -8.45
N ILE A 410 -33.87 -3.11 -8.72
CA ILE A 410 -32.97 -2.63 -9.77
C ILE A 410 -33.69 -2.68 -11.13
N PRO A 411 -33.73 -1.57 -11.89
CA PRO A 411 -34.37 -1.57 -13.21
C PRO A 411 -33.70 -2.54 -14.18
N ALA A 412 -34.51 -3.16 -15.03
CA ALA A 412 -33.98 -3.94 -16.13
C ALA A 412 -33.22 -3.05 -17.12
N GLY A 413 -32.11 -3.56 -17.64
CA GLY A 413 -31.23 -2.81 -18.54
C GLY A 413 -29.79 -3.26 -18.50
N ASP A 414 -28.96 -2.54 -19.22
CA ASP A 414 -27.52 -2.81 -19.30
C ASP A 414 -26.75 -1.94 -18.32
N TYR A 415 -25.88 -2.58 -17.55
CA TYR A 415 -25.02 -1.94 -16.56
C TYR A 415 -23.54 -2.23 -16.85
N GLN A 416 -22.73 -1.19 -16.91
CA GLN A 416 -21.27 -1.35 -16.92
C GLN A 416 -20.80 -1.84 -15.56
N LEU A 417 -19.91 -2.82 -15.53
CA LEU A 417 -19.23 -3.27 -14.31
C LEU A 417 -17.86 -2.61 -14.21
N LEU A 418 -17.59 -1.94 -13.06
CA LEU A 418 -16.34 -1.24 -12.82
C LEU A 418 -15.77 -1.65 -11.46
N LEU A 419 -14.43 -1.58 -11.33
CA LEU A 419 -13.72 -1.74 -10.08
C LEU A 419 -13.25 -0.37 -9.59
N PHE A 420 -13.49 -0.05 -8.33
CA PHE A 420 -13.06 1.18 -7.69
C PHE A 420 -12.28 0.88 -6.42
N LEU A 421 -11.10 1.48 -6.31
CA LEU A 421 -10.19 1.37 -5.17
C LEU A 421 -9.94 2.78 -4.61
N PRO A 422 -10.95 3.39 -3.95
CA PRO A 422 -10.84 4.73 -3.39
C PRO A 422 -9.88 4.77 -2.19
N ASP A 423 -9.54 5.97 -1.76
CA ASP A 423 -8.96 6.16 -0.44
C ASP A 423 -9.96 5.76 0.66
N ALA A 424 -9.46 5.33 1.81
CA ALA A 424 -10.33 5.00 2.94
C ALA A 424 -10.94 6.24 3.61
N GLU A 425 -10.25 7.41 3.48
CA GLU A 425 -10.67 8.64 4.13
C GLU A 425 -11.82 9.33 3.37
N PRO A 426 -12.96 9.54 4.02
CA PRO A 426 -14.18 10.07 3.36
C PRO A 426 -13.97 11.43 2.68
N SER A 427 -13.09 12.29 3.22
CA SER A 427 -12.79 13.63 2.69
C SER A 427 -12.23 13.63 1.27
N ILE A 428 -11.57 12.55 0.86
CA ILE A 428 -10.90 12.42 -0.43
C ILE A 428 -11.35 11.18 -1.23
N ALA A 429 -12.19 10.32 -0.65
CA ALA A 429 -12.61 9.06 -1.26
C ALA A 429 -13.27 9.21 -2.64
N ALA A 430 -14.00 10.31 -2.87
CA ALA A 430 -14.67 10.58 -4.14
C ALA A 430 -13.74 11.18 -5.22
N ARG A 431 -12.50 11.50 -4.88
CA ARG A 431 -11.56 12.13 -5.80
C ARG A 431 -10.77 11.09 -6.59
N ALA A 432 -10.79 11.22 -7.92
CA ALA A 432 -10.12 10.31 -8.85
C ALA A 432 -8.59 10.25 -8.64
N ASP A 433 -7.96 11.35 -8.24
CA ASP A 433 -6.52 11.43 -7.99
C ASP A 433 -6.05 10.69 -6.72
N TYR A 434 -6.98 10.27 -5.87
CA TYR A 434 -6.69 9.38 -4.74
C TYR A 434 -7.15 7.93 -4.95
N ALA A 435 -7.74 7.64 -6.11
CA ALA A 435 -8.13 6.29 -6.50
C ALA A 435 -7.00 5.54 -7.18
N VAL A 436 -7.01 4.21 -7.08
CA VAL A 436 -5.97 3.37 -7.68
C VAL A 436 -6.35 3.00 -9.12
N ARG A 437 -5.48 3.37 -10.05
CA ARG A 437 -5.51 2.95 -11.44
C ARG A 437 -4.84 1.58 -11.59
N LEU A 438 -5.51 0.63 -12.23
CA LEU A 438 -4.89 -0.63 -12.64
C LEU A 438 -3.95 -0.40 -13.84
N ALA A 439 -2.86 -1.13 -13.89
CA ALA A 439 -1.87 -1.05 -14.97
C ALA A 439 -2.31 -1.85 -16.21
N ASN A 440 -3.50 -1.53 -16.70
CA ASN A 440 -4.11 -2.14 -17.87
C ASN A 440 -4.40 -1.07 -18.93
N LYS A 441 -4.45 -1.49 -20.19
CA LYS A 441 -4.87 -0.62 -21.30
C LYS A 441 -6.37 -0.37 -21.24
N GLU A 442 -6.79 0.85 -21.57
CA GLU A 442 -8.20 1.23 -21.84
C GLU A 442 -9.20 0.97 -20.70
N MET A 443 -8.72 0.86 -19.45
CA MET A 443 -9.59 0.62 -18.29
C MET A 443 -9.86 1.87 -17.45
N TRP A 444 -8.92 2.81 -17.42
CA TRP A 444 -8.96 3.93 -16.49
C TRP A 444 -9.88 5.06 -16.94
N GLU A 445 -10.77 5.47 -16.06
CA GLU A 445 -11.62 6.66 -16.23
C GLU A 445 -11.10 7.79 -15.33
N ALA A 446 -10.39 8.76 -15.93
CA ALA A 446 -9.71 9.83 -15.18
C ALA A 446 -10.66 10.76 -14.42
N THR A 447 -11.93 10.86 -14.82
CA THR A 447 -12.92 11.73 -14.18
C THR A 447 -13.54 11.12 -12.92
N THR A 448 -13.70 9.79 -12.91
CA THR A 448 -14.33 9.07 -11.80
C THR A 448 -13.36 8.33 -10.90
N GLY A 449 -12.17 8.02 -11.41
CA GLY A 449 -11.22 7.13 -10.74
C GLY A 449 -11.62 5.64 -10.81
N TYR A 450 -12.52 5.28 -11.70
CA TYR A 450 -12.96 3.91 -11.88
C TYR A 450 -12.09 3.16 -12.88
N ASN A 451 -11.95 1.86 -12.69
CA ASN A 451 -11.37 0.93 -13.64
C ASN A 451 -12.51 0.18 -14.34
N ASN A 452 -12.81 0.53 -15.59
CA ASN A 452 -13.84 -0.11 -16.38
C ASN A 452 -13.40 -1.52 -16.78
N LEU A 453 -14.18 -2.52 -16.35
CA LEU A 453 -13.84 -3.93 -16.59
C LEU A 453 -14.23 -4.39 -18.02
N GLY A 454 -14.81 -3.50 -18.84
CA GLY A 454 -15.22 -3.83 -20.21
C GLY A 454 -16.34 -4.89 -20.26
N VAL A 455 -17.09 -5.03 -19.18
CA VAL A 455 -18.16 -6.04 -19.03
C VAL A 455 -19.49 -5.32 -18.86
N THR A 456 -20.47 -5.78 -19.61
CA THR A 456 -21.86 -5.35 -19.47
C THR A 456 -22.64 -6.42 -18.73
N ILE A 457 -23.27 -6.05 -17.63
CA ILE A 457 -24.20 -6.87 -16.87
C ILE A 457 -25.61 -6.55 -17.36
N LYS A 458 -26.28 -7.52 -17.94
CA LYS A 458 -27.64 -7.40 -18.40
C LYS A 458 -28.60 -7.82 -17.30
N VAL A 459 -29.40 -6.91 -16.81
CA VAL A 459 -30.49 -7.18 -15.86
C VAL A 459 -31.79 -7.36 -16.61
N GLU A 460 -32.38 -8.55 -16.55
CA GLU A 460 -33.59 -8.90 -17.28
C GLU A 460 -34.85 -8.59 -16.47
N LYS A 461 -35.98 -8.32 -17.17
CA LYS A 461 -37.26 -7.95 -16.52
C LYS A 461 -37.92 -9.11 -15.78
N THR A 462 -37.70 -10.34 -16.21
CA THR A 462 -38.46 -11.51 -15.79
C THR A 462 -37.52 -12.63 -15.34
N GLY A 463 -37.88 -13.27 -14.28
CA GLY A 463 -37.18 -14.42 -13.71
C GLY A 463 -37.36 -14.45 -12.21
N THR A 464 -37.53 -15.64 -11.63
CA THR A 464 -37.49 -15.80 -10.19
C THR A 464 -36.01 -15.81 -9.76
N ALA A 465 -35.58 -14.78 -9.04
CA ALA A 465 -34.22 -14.78 -8.49
C ALA A 465 -34.06 -15.97 -7.52
N PRO A 466 -32.98 -16.76 -7.66
CA PRO A 466 -32.60 -17.72 -6.62
C PRO A 466 -32.44 -16.98 -5.29
N GLN A 467 -32.73 -17.65 -4.18
CA GLN A 467 -32.50 -17.05 -2.88
C GLN A 467 -31.01 -16.67 -2.74
N SER A 468 -30.73 -15.37 -2.57
CA SER A 468 -29.36 -14.89 -2.41
C SER A 468 -28.72 -15.41 -1.13
N THR A 469 -27.44 -15.82 -1.24
CA THR A 469 -26.59 -16.16 -0.10
C THR A 469 -25.42 -15.16 0.02
N ALA A 470 -25.46 -14.04 -0.70
CA ALA A 470 -24.40 -13.01 -0.66
C ALA A 470 -24.45 -12.22 0.65
N ALA A 471 -23.30 -12.06 1.29
CA ALA A 471 -23.15 -11.18 2.45
C ALA A 471 -23.07 -9.70 2.07
N VAL A 472 -22.72 -9.39 0.82
CA VAL A 472 -22.56 -8.04 0.28
C VAL A 472 -23.71 -7.73 -0.69
N LYS A 473 -24.19 -6.49 -0.68
CA LYS A 473 -25.26 -6.01 -1.56
C LYS A 473 -24.83 -4.75 -2.29
N PHE A 474 -25.33 -4.58 -3.52
CA PHE A 474 -25.27 -3.29 -4.19
C PHE A 474 -26.28 -2.33 -3.57
N ILE A 475 -25.83 -1.12 -3.30
CA ILE A 475 -26.65 -0.02 -2.74
C ILE A 475 -26.65 1.11 -3.76
N LYS A 476 -27.84 1.66 -4.05
CA LYS A 476 -28.00 2.81 -4.96
C LYS A 476 -27.29 4.03 -4.36
N HIS A 477 -26.50 4.70 -5.19
CA HIS A 477 -25.71 5.88 -4.83
C HIS A 477 -26.34 7.16 -5.38
#